data_ec0cfa39d41580ac67d3cd276d665d78
#
_entry.id   ec0cfa39d41580ac67d3cd276d665d78
#
_cell.length_a   1.000
_cell.length_b   1.000
_cell.length_c   1.000
_cell.angle_alpha   90.00
_cell.angle_beta   90.00
_cell.angle_gamma   90.00
#
_symmetry.space_group_name_H-M   'P 1'
#
loop_
_entity.id
_entity.type
_entity.pdbx_description
1 polymer ?
#
loop_
_entity_poly.entity_id
_entity_poly.type
_entity_poly.pdbx_seq_one_letter_code
_entity_poly.pdbx_strand_id
1 'polypeptide(L)'
;MANPGLTKAYIADTDIGPYLIIKTGSVDGNAALATTNIDKIKGVSESVQVAAGQQVDVIHDGIANVVAGGTIADGDWLTTDISSRAITAAPAPGVNVQIVGKAMTSAVVGDVFPVFVNLAQNQG
;
A
#
# COMPACT_ATOMS: atom_id res chain seq x y z
N MET A 1 3.56 -11.07 13.12
CA MET A 1 2.11 -10.99 12.87
C MET A 1 1.71 -9.53 12.75
N ALA A 2 0.92 -9.19 11.75
CA ALA A 2 0.39 -7.83 11.59
C ALA A 2 -0.65 -7.52 12.69
N ASN A 3 -0.69 -6.27 13.10
CA ASN A 3 -1.67 -5.79 14.08
C ASN A 3 -2.36 -4.55 13.49
N PRO A 4 -3.35 -4.75 12.61
CA PRO A 4 -4.03 -3.62 11.97
C PRO A 4 -4.88 -2.84 12.95
N GLY A 5 -4.81 -1.51 12.90
CA GLY A 5 -5.65 -0.64 13.71
C GLY A 5 -7.07 -0.54 13.14
N LEU A 6 -7.18 -0.31 11.82
CA LEU A 6 -8.46 -0.14 11.15
C LEU A 6 -8.46 -0.88 9.82
N THR A 7 -9.44 -1.76 9.66
CA THR A 7 -9.66 -2.52 8.43
C THR A 7 -11.07 -2.24 7.92
N LYS A 8 -11.20 -2.00 6.62
CA LYS A 8 -12.50 -1.77 5.99
C LYS A 8 -12.63 -2.59 4.73
N ALA A 9 -13.86 -3.06 4.46
CA ALA A 9 -14.16 -3.86 3.28
C ALA A 9 -14.55 -2.98 2.09
N TYR A 10 -14.07 -3.34 0.92
CA TYR A 10 -14.40 -2.70 -0.36
C TYR A 10 -14.68 -3.76 -1.40
N ILE A 11 -15.20 -3.35 -2.55
CA ILE A 11 -15.36 -4.24 -3.71
C ILE A 11 -14.15 -4.05 -4.63
N ALA A 12 -13.51 -5.13 -5.01
CA ALA A 12 -12.32 -5.09 -5.87
C ALA A 12 -12.70 -4.78 -7.32
N ASP A 13 -12.09 -3.75 -7.91
CA ASP A 13 -12.26 -3.42 -9.34
C ASP A 13 -11.62 -4.47 -10.23
N THR A 14 -10.50 -5.04 -9.80
CA THR A 14 -9.74 -6.06 -10.51
C THR A 14 -9.31 -7.12 -9.51
N ASP A 15 -8.66 -8.18 -9.99
CA ASP A 15 -8.05 -9.16 -9.09
C ASP A 15 -7.01 -8.46 -8.22
N ILE A 16 -7.06 -8.72 -6.91
CA ILE A 16 -6.14 -8.13 -5.94
C ILE A 16 -5.45 -9.24 -5.18
N GLY A 17 -4.12 -9.29 -5.28
CA GLY A 17 -3.30 -10.21 -4.51
C GLY A 17 -3.09 -9.74 -3.07
N PRO A 18 -2.50 -10.60 -2.23
CA PRO A 18 -2.23 -10.26 -0.83
C PRO A 18 -1.06 -9.29 -0.69
N TYR A 19 -1.07 -8.48 0.37
CA TYR A 19 0.04 -7.62 0.78
C TYR A 19 0.40 -6.54 -0.24
N LEU A 20 -0.57 -6.05 -1.00
CA LEU A 20 -0.34 -5.03 -2.03
C LEU A 20 -0.99 -3.71 -1.65
N ILE A 21 -0.45 -2.62 -2.20
CA ILE A 21 -0.92 -1.26 -1.93
C ILE A 21 -2.16 -0.99 -2.76
N ILE A 22 -3.20 -0.45 -2.11
CA ILE A 22 -4.53 -0.26 -2.66
C ILE A 22 -4.84 1.23 -2.77
N LYS A 23 -5.48 1.62 -3.88
CA LYS A 23 -5.97 2.98 -4.11
C LYS A 23 -7.49 3.01 -4.17
N THR A 24 -8.06 4.22 -4.26
CA THR A 24 -9.49 4.38 -4.52
C THR A 24 -9.86 3.70 -5.83
N GLY A 25 -11.01 3.02 -5.83
CA GLY A 25 -11.51 2.34 -7.03
C GLY A 25 -12.25 3.28 -7.98
N SER A 26 -12.89 2.69 -8.98
CA SER A 26 -13.60 3.43 -10.03
C SER A 26 -14.82 4.18 -9.52
N VAL A 27 -15.46 3.68 -8.46
CA VAL A 27 -16.61 4.32 -7.82
C VAL A 27 -16.45 4.24 -6.30
N ASP A 28 -17.27 4.99 -5.57
CA ASP A 28 -17.26 4.92 -4.10
C ASP A 28 -17.55 3.50 -3.62
N GLY A 29 -16.80 3.06 -2.63
CA GLY A 29 -16.91 1.71 -2.08
C GLY A 29 -16.09 0.66 -2.80
N ASN A 30 -15.43 1.01 -3.89
CA ASN A 30 -14.54 0.11 -4.62
C ASN A 30 -13.07 0.41 -4.32
N ALA A 31 -12.22 -0.58 -4.58
CA ALA A 31 -10.77 -0.49 -4.37
C ALA A 31 -10.05 -1.09 -5.57
N ALA A 32 -8.86 -0.58 -5.88
CA ALA A 32 -8.04 -1.05 -6.99
C ALA A 32 -6.58 -1.09 -6.57
N LEU A 33 -5.74 -1.78 -7.36
CA LEU A 33 -4.30 -1.80 -7.14
C LEU A 33 -3.69 -0.44 -7.47
N ALA A 34 -2.88 0.10 -6.56
CA ALA A 34 -2.16 1.34 -6.80
C ALA A 34 -1.00 1.07 -7.76
N THR A 35 -0.83 1.93 -8.76
CA THR A 35 0.21 1.77 -9.79
C THR A 35 1.09 2.98 -9.96
N THR A 36 0.75 4.13 -9.38
CA THR A 36 1.58 5.33 -9.44
C THR A 36 1.66 6.00 -8.07
N ASN A 37 2.75 6.71 -7.84
CA ASN A 37 2.97 7.39 -6.56
C ASN A 37 2.10 8.64 -6.35
N ILE A 38 1.26 8.97 -7.31
CA ILE A 38 0.27 10.05 -7.17
C ILE A 38 -1.15 9.52 -6.98
N ASP A 39 -1.35 8.20 -7.02
CA ASP A 39 -2.65 7.60 -6.75
C ASP A 39 -3.09 7.87 -5.31
N LYS A 40 -4.39 8.02 -5.12
CA LYS A 40 -4.97 8.21 -3.77
C LYS A 40 -4.97 6.87 -3.05
N ILE A 41 -3.95 6.63 -2.23
CA ILE A 41 -3.75 5.36 -1.53
C ILE A 41 -4.77 5.23 -0.41
N LYS A 42 -5.44 4.06 -0.35
CA LYS A 42 -6.37 3.72 0.74
C LYS A 42 -5.72 2.88 1.83
N GLY A 43 -4.72 2.11 1.50
CA GLY A 43 -4.07 1.23 2.47
C GLY A 43 -3.45 0.02 1.79
N VAL A 44 -3.51 -1.13 2.46
CA VAL A 44 -2.86 -2.36 2.05
C VAL A 44 -3.86 -3.51 2.10
N SER A 45 -3.85 -4.40 1.09
CA SER A 45 -4.72 -5.57 1.09
C SER A 45 -4.27 -6.58 2.14
N GLU A 46 -5.25 -7.33 2.67
CA GLU A 46 -5.01 -8.41 3.62
C GLU A 46 -4.32 -9.60 2.94
N SER A 47 -4.13 -10.68 3.69
CA SER A 47 -3.36 -11.86 3.27
C SER A 47 -4.11 -12.79 2.31
N VAL A 48 -5.29 -12.41 1.82
CA VAL A 48 -6.14 -13.23 0.96
C VAL A 48 -6.25 -12.60 -0.41
N GLN A 49 -6.02 -13.41 -1.46
CA GLN A 49 -6.27 -12.98 -2.83
C GLN A 49 -7.77 -12.97 -3.12
N VAL A 50 -8.25 -11.92 -3.80
CA VAL A 50 -9.65 -11.81 -4.21
C VAL A 50 -9.73 -11.56 -5.72
N ALA A 51 -10.85 -12.00 -6.31
CA ALA A 51 -11.14 -11.74 -7.72
C ALA A 51 -11.91 -10.44 -7.89
N ALA A 52 -11.90 -9.88 -9.10
CA ALA A 52 -12.69 -8.71 -9.43
C ALA A 52 -14.16 -8.91 -9.07
N GLY A 53 -14.77 -7.90 -8.46
CA GLY A 53 -16.16 -7.94 -8.01
C GLY A 53 -16.36 -8.56 -6.63
N GLN A 54 -15.35 -9.15 -6.05
CA GLN A 54 -15.42 -9.73 -4.71
C GLN A 54 -15.01 -8.70 -3.65
N GLN A 55 -15.34 -8.98 -2.40
CA GLN A 55 -14.97 -8.13 -1.28
C GLN A 55 -13.49 -8.29 -0.97
N VAL A 56 -12.80 -7.16 -0.81
CA VAL A 56 -11.41 -7.11 -0.35
C VAL A 56 -11.34 -6.31 0.94
N ASP A 57 -10.61 -6.83 1.92
CA ASP A 57 -10.35 -6.11 3.17
C ASP A 57 -9.06 -5.29 3.01
N VAL A 58 -9.14 -4.01 3.35
CA VAL A 58 -8.04 -3.05 3.21
C VAL A 58 -7.68 -2.50 4.59
N ILE A 59 -6.41 -2.61 4.94
CA ILE A 59 -5.88 -2.07 6.20
C ILE A 59 -5.58 -0.59 5.98
N HIS A 60 -6.31 0.27 6.68
CA HIS A 60 -6.16 1.73 6.57
C HIS A 60 -5.17 2.30 7.56
N ASP A 61 -4.93 1.61 8.66
CA ASP A 61 -4.15 2.13 9.79
C ASP A 61 -3.60 0.97 10.61
N GLY A 62 -2.50 1.20 11.31
CA GLY A 62 -1.87 0.18 12.13
C GLY A 62 -0.73 -0.52 11.38
N ILE A 63 -0.44 -1.76 11.77
CA ILE A 63 0.67 -2.52 11.21
C ILE A 63 0.14 -3.50 10.18
N ALA A 64 0.71 -3.47 8.96
CA ALA A 64 0.37 -4.37 7.87
C ALA A 64 1.62 -4.94 7.25
N ASN A 65 1.51 -6.13 6.64
CA ASN A 65 2.57 -6.71 5.83
C ASN A 65 2.39 -6.28 4.38
N VAL A 66 3.50 -5.91 3.72
CA VAL A 66 3.50 -5.41 2.34
C VAL A 66 4.65 -6.05 1.59
N VAL A 67 4.45 -6.30 0.28
CA VAL A 67 5.51 -6.81 -0.59
C VAL A 67 6.46 -5.66 -0.95
N ALA A 68 7.76 -5.88 -0.80
CA ALA A 68 8.77 -4.91 -1.19
C ALA A 68 9.00 -4.93 -2.71
N GLY A 69 9.02 -3.77 -3.33
CA GLY A 69 9.31 -3.59 -4.76
C GLY A 69 10.73 -3.11 -5.04
N GLY A 70 11.51 -2.88 -4.00
CA GLY A 70 12.90 -2.44 -4.09
C GLY A 70 13.62 -2.67 -2.77
N THR A 71 14.86 -2.19 -2.67
CA THR A 71 15.61 -2.22 -1.41
C THR A 71 15.08 -1.12 -0.49
N ILE A 72 14.73 -1.52 0.73
CA ILE A 72 14.10 -0.63 1.71
C ILE A 72 14.91 -0.68 3.00
N ALA A 73 15.13 0.48 3.61
CA ALA A 73 15.76 0.59 4.91
C ALA A 73 14.71 0.83 6.00
N ASP A 74 15.01 0.35 7.22
CA ASP A 74 14.16 0.61 8.38
C ASP A 74 13.96 2.12 8.54
N GLY A 75 12.72 2.51 8.71
CA GLY A 75 12.35 3.92 8.88
C GLY A 75 12.08 4.69 7.60
N ASP A 76 12.23 4.08 6.43
CA ASP A 76 11.93 4.75 5.16
C ASP A 76 10.43 5.00 5.01
N TRP A 77 10.08 6.18 4.50
CA TRP A 77 8.73 6.45 4.02
C TRP A 77 8.50 5.74 2.70
N LEU A 78 7.30 5.15 2.54
CA LEU A 78 7.02 4.24 1.43
C LEU A 78 5.90 4.75 0.55
N THR A 79 6.04 4.49 -0.75
CA THR A 79 5.00 4.71 -1.76
C THR A 79 4.83 3.43 -2.57
N THR A 80 4.04 3.48 -3.64
CA THR A 80 3.79 2.32 -4.49
C THR A 80 4.63 2.36 -5.76
N ASP A 81 5.03 1.19 -6.25
CA ASP A 81 5.56 1.04 -7.61
C ASP A 81 4.42 0.67 -8.57
N ILE A 82 4.75 0.39 -9.84
CA ILE A 82 3.76 0.03 -10.86
C ILE A 82 3.07 -1.29 -10.58
N SER A 83 3.67 -2.14 -9.75
CA SER A 83 3.13 -3.46 -9.37
C SER A 83 2.47 -3.46 -7.99
N SER A 84 2.13 -2.30 -7.46
CA SER A 84 1.47 -2.14 -6.16
C SER A 84 2.31 -2.61 -4.97
N ARG A 85 3.62 -2.67 -5.14
CA ARG A 85 4.57 -3.05 -4.10
C ARG A 85 5.18 -1.80 -3.47
N ALA A 86 5.67 -1.91 -2.24
CA ALA A 86 6.25 -0.78 -1.54
C ALA A 86 7.66 -0.46 -2.03
N ILE A 87 7.91 0.81 -2.31
CA ILE A 87 9.25 1.32 -2.59
C ILE A 87 9.48 2.57 -1.73
N THR A 88 10.75 2.92 -1.55
CA THR A 88 11.10 4.13 -0.81
C THR A 88 10.60 5.37 -1.54
N ALA A 89 9.89 6.24 -0.84
CA ALA A 89 9.42 7.50 -1.40
C ALA A 89 10.60 8.47 -1.49
N ALA A 90 10.84 9.00 -2.70
CA ALA A 90 11.92 9.95 -2.96
C ALA A 90 11.43 10.99 -3.97
N PRO A 91 10.47 11.88 -3.56
CA PRO A 91 9.90 12.82 -4.51
C PRO A 91 10.94 13.86 -4.95
N ALA A 92 10.89 14.24 -6.24
CA ALA A 92 11.69 15.33 -6.76
C ALA A 92 11.22 16.67 -6.15
N PRO A 93 12.07 17.71 -6.12
CA PRO A 93 11.64 19.01 -5.61
C PRO A 93 10.37 19.51 -6.28
N GLY A 94 9.40 19.94 -5.48
CA GLY A 94 8.11 20.43 -5.96
C GLY A 94 7.10 19.35 -6.35
N VAL A 95 7.44 18.07 -6.22
CA VAL A 95 6.56 16.95 -6.55
C VAL A 95 5.97 16.37 -5.27
N ASN A 96 4.65 16.15 -5.27
CA ASN A 96 3.95 15.49 -4.17
C ASN A 96 3.82 14.00 -4.45
N VAL A 97 4.12 13.18 -3.45
CA VAL A 97 4.04 11.72 -3.53
C VAL A 97 3.13 11.22 -2.41
N GLN A 98 2.22 10.31 -2.74
CA GLN A 98 1.33 9.70 -1.76
C GLN A 98 2.10 8.66 -0.94
N ILE A 99 1.93 8.68 0.36
CA ILE A 99 2.63 7.80 1.30
C ILE A 99 1.66 6.76 1.85
N VAL A 100 2.05 5.48 1.81
CA VAL A 100 1.30 4.40 2.44
C VAL A 100 1.68 4.22 3.89
N GLY A 101 2.93 4.46 4.23
CA GLY A 101 3.39 4.31 5.60
C GLY A 101 4.90 4.33 5.71
N LYS A 102 5.38 3.80 6.82
CA LYS A 102 6.80 3.80 7.18
C LYS A 102 7.29 2.38 7.42
N ALA A 103 8.45 2.05 6.88
CA ALA A 103 9.03 0.72 7.04
C ALA A 103 9.42 0.46 8.50
N MET A 104 9.04 -0.69 9.02
CA MET A 104 9.38 -1.11 10.38
C MET A 104 10.63 -1.99 10.42
N THR A 105 11.15 -2.38 9.26
CA THR A 105 12.37 -3.16 9.12
C THR A 105 12.94 -2.95 7.71
N SER A 106 14.17 -3.36 7.49
CA SER A 106 14.74 -3.37 6.15
C SER A 106 14.19 -4.55 5.34
N ALA A 107 14.19 -4.42 4.01
CA ALA A 107 13.67 -5.44 3.10
C ALA A 107 14.34 -5.32 1.74
N VAL A 108 14.30 -6.41 0.97
CA VAL A 108 14.74 -6.42 -0.43
C VAL A 108 13.58 -6.85 -1.33
N VAL A 109 13.74 -6.67 -2.64
CA VAL A 109 12.69 -6.99 -3.62
C VAL A 109 12.10 -8.38 -3.37
N GLY A 110 10.77 -8.44 -3.30
CA GLY A 110 10.03 -9.68 -3.12
C GLY A 110 9.76 -10.06 -1.67
N ASP A 111 10.40 -9.42 -0.71
CA ASP A 111 10.13 -9.68 0.71
C ASP A 111 8.76 -9.16 1.10
N VAL A 112 8.09 -9.89 2.00
CA VAL A 112 6.91 -9.40 2.71
C VAL A 112 7.40 -8.90 4.07
N PHE A 113 7.17 -7.62 4.37
CA PHE A 113 7.73 -7.00 5.57
C PHE A 113 6.70 -6.11 6.26
N PRO A 114 6.85 -5.89 7.59
CA PRO A 114 5.88 -5.07 8.33
C PRO A 114 6.07 -3.58 8.03
N VAL A 115 4.94 -2.89 7.86
CA VAL A 115 4.85 -1.46 7.59
C VAL A 115 3.87 -0.85 8.57
N PHE A 116 4.22 0.29 9.14
CA PHE A 116 3.27 1.08 9.91
C PHE A 116 2.46 1.93 8.92
N VAL A 117 1.23 1.50 8.64
CA VAL A 117 0.37 2.17 7.69
C VAL A 117 -0.06 3.52 8.26
N ASN A 118 0.30 4.57 7.55
CA ASN A 118 0.00 5.95 7.95
C ASN A 118 -0.09 6.78 6.68
N LEU A 119 -1.30 6.87 6.14
CA LEU A 119 -1.54 7.48 4.84
C LEU A 119 -1.26 8.98 4.92
N ALA A 120 -0.42 9.47 4.00
CA ALA A 120 0.01 10.85 3.99
C ALA A 120 0.47 11.26 2.59
N GLN A 121 0.89 12.50 2.48
CA GLN A 121 1.48 13.04 1.27
C GLN A 121 2.84 13.63 1.63
N ASN A 122 3.86 13.28 0.86
CA ASN A 122 5.21 13.80 1.04
C ASN A 122 5.58 14.70 -0.13
N GLN A 123 6.17 15.85 0.17
CA GLN A 123 6.55 16.83 -0.84
C GLN A 123 8.07 16.96 -0.89
N GLY A 124 8.60 16.88 -2.09
CA GLY A 124 10.02 17.09 -2.33
C GLY A 124 10.44 18.55 -2.38
#